data_2a5a95060024417b4a892ab1879c2f8a
#
_entry.id   2a5a95060024417b4a892ab1879c2f8a
#
_cell.length_a   1.000
_cell.length_b   1.000
_cell.length_c   1.000
_cell.angle_alpha   90.00
_cell.angle_beta   90.00
_cell.angle_gamma   90.00
#
_symmetry.space_group_name_H-M   'P 1'
#
loop_
_entity.id
_entity.type
_entity.pdbx_description
1 polymer ?
#
loop_
_entity_poly.entity_id
_entity_poly.type
_entity_poly.pdbx_seq_one_letter_code
_entity_poly.pdbx_strand_id
1 'polypeptide(L)'
;MAQDKRGMPAPTQVKNRWLKVSPGGIITLPVAARKALRMVKGEGARVTVAVDKGAVSLALAGKTGGFRVSPGGQLELRGDARAALDAGTKRHYWIELQDAKGQVRLHPYA
;
A
#
# COMPACT_ATOMS: atom_id res chain seq x y z
N MET A 1 -2.99 -28.72 7.73
CA MET A 1 -2.86 -28.26 8.02
C MET A 1 -2.96 -27.62 8.03
N ALA A 2 -2.93 -27.33 8.08
CA ALA A 2 -2.99 -26.47 8.31
C ALA A 2 -3.22 -25.86 8.19
N GLN A 3 -3.22 -25.71 8.18
CA GLN A 3 -3.43 -25.08 8.42
C GLN A 3 -4.01 -24.58 8.61
N ASP A 4 -4.30 -24.59 8.60
CA ASP A 4 -4.79 -24.25 9.09
C ASP A 4 -5.14 -23.72 9.48
N LYS A 5 -5.14 -23.57 9.46
CA LYS A 5 -5.15 -22.98 10.12
C LYS A 5 -5.72 -22.61 10.85
N ARG A 6 -6.11 -22.92 10.61
CA ARG A 6 -6.59 -22.25 11.62
C ARG A 6 -6.47 -20.83 11.88
N GLY A 7 -6.87 -20.23 12.17
CA GLY A 7 -6.70 -18.85 12.36
C GLY A 7 -6.64 -18.06 11.09
N MET A 8 -6.17 -16.83 11.15
CA MET A 8 -6.09 -15.96 9.99
C MET A 8 -4.90 -16.36 9.10
N PRO A 9 -5.07 -16.34 7.79
CA PRO A 9 -3.94 -16.59 6.91
C PRO A 9 -2.85 -15.54 7.09
N ALA A 10 -1.62 -15.93 6.86
CA ALA A 10 -0.51 -15.00 6.90
C ALA A 10 -0.69 -13.93 5.81
N PRO A 11 -0.28 -12.68 6.06
CA PRO A 11 -0.34 -11.65 5.03
C PRO A 11 0.46 -12.05 3.80
N THR A 12 -0.08 -11.73 2.63
CA THR A 12 0.59 -11.98 1.37
C THR A 12 1.56 -10.84 1.09
N GLN A 13 2.73 -11.19 0.60
CA GLN A 13 3.74 -10.20 0.24
C GLN A 13 3.80 -10.05 -1.28
N VAL A 14 3.83 -8.81 -1.75
CA VAL A 14 4.04 -8.50 -3.17
C VAL A 14 5.42 -7.86 -3.30
N LYS A 15 6.32 -8.56 -3.96
CA LYS A 15 7.68 -8.10 -4.18
C LYS A 15 7.94 -8.06 -5.68
N ASN A 16 8.09 -6.86 -6.20
CA ASN A 16 8.19 -6.65 -7.63
C ASN A 16 9.16 -5.50 -7.87
N ARG A 17 10.10 -5.67 -8.79
CA ARG A 17 11.10 -4.64 -9.06
C ARG A 17 10.49 -3.34 -9.60
N TRP A 18 9.25 -3.39 -10.07
CA TRP A 18 8.56 -2.19 -10.54
C TRP A 18 8.02 -1.33 -9.39
N LEU A 19 7.97 -1.87 -8.17
CA LEU A 19 7.48 -1.13 -7.02
C LEU A 19 8.56 -0.17 -6.55
N LYS A 20 8.44 1.06 -7.01
CA LYS A 20 9.42 2.10 -6.78
C LYS A 20 8.71 3.45 -6.72
N VAL A 21 9.13 4.31 -5.79
CA VAL A 21 8.61 5.66 -5.71
C VAL A 21 9.21 6.48 -6.84
N SER A 22 8.38 7.16 -7.63
CA SER A 22 8.87 8.03 -8.70
C SER A 22 9.56 9.26 -8.13
N PRO A 23 10.36 9.98 -8.94
CA PRO A 23 10.97 11.23 -8.48
C PRO A 23 9.95 12.26 -7.97
N GLY A 24 8.71 12.20 -8.46
CA GLY A 24 7.64 13.08 -8.00
C GLY A 24 6.91 12.58 -6.77
N GLY A 25 7.31 11.44 -6.19
CA GLY A 25 6.66 10.89 -5.01
C GLY A 25 5.41 10.06 -5.31
N ILE A 26 5.24 9.63 -6.56
CA ILE A 26 4.05 8.85 -6.96
C ILE A 26 4.37 7.37 -6.93
N ILE A 27 3.45 6.60 -6.36
CA ILE A 27 3.50 5.14 -6.40
C ILE A 27 2.29 4.64 -7.19
N THR A 28 2.40 3.41 -7.73
CA THR A 28 1.29 2.75 -8.39
C THR A 28 0.97 1.48 -7.61
N LEU A 29 -0.24 1.39 -7.09
CA LEU A 29 -0.70 0.21 -6.38
C LEU A 29 -1.10 -0.85 -7.40
N PRO A 30 -0.50 -2.05 -7.33
CA PRO A 30 -0.89 -3.14 -8.24
C PRO A 30 -2.30 -3.62 -7.93
N VAL A 31 -2.87 -4.38 -8.86
CA VAL A 31 -4.25 -4.86 -8.73
C VAL A 31 -4.47 -5.58 -7.40
N ALA A 32 -3.52 -6.42 -6.97
CA ALA A 32 -3.65 -7.14 -5.71
C ALA A 32 -3.78 -6.20 -4.51
N ALA A 33 -3.03 -5.09 -4.50
CA ALA A 33 -3.11 -4.11 -3.42
C ALA A 33 -4.45 -3.38 -3.45
N ARG A 34 -4.93 -3.03 -4.64
CA ARG A 34 -6.23 -2.38 -4.78
C ARG A 34 -7.36 -3.28 -4.28
N LYS A 35 -7.27 -4.58 -4.57
CA LYS A 35 -8.26 -5.54 -4.06
C LYS A 35 -8.20 -5.66 -2.54
N ALA A 36 -7.00 -5.71 -1.98
CA ALA A 36 -6.85 -5.77 -0.53
C ALA A 36 -7.44 -4.55 0.15
N LEU A 37 -7.33 -3.38 -0.48
CA LEU A 37 -7.94 -2.14 -0.01
C LEU A 37 -9.45 -2.10 -0.24
N ARG A 38 -10.00 -3.08 -0.96
CA ARG A 38 -11.43 -3.15 -1.29
C ARG A 38 -11.87 -2.00 -2.19
N MET A 39 -10.98 -1.54 -3.06
CA MET A 39 -11.32 -0.55 -4.08
C MET A 39 -12.20 -1.18 -5.14
N VAL A 40 -13.15 -0.41 -5.66
CA VAL A 40 -14.02 -0.86 -6.74
C VAL A 40 -13.26 -0.75 -8.06
N LYS A 41 -13.28 -1.81 -8.86
CA LYS A 41 -12.59 -1.85 -10.14
C LYS A 41 -13.04 -0.70 -11.03
N GLY A 42 -12.08 0.01 -11.59
CA GLY A 42 -12.35 1.12 -12.50
C GLY A 42 -12.70 2.43 -11.81
N GLU A 43 -12.71 2.46 -10.48
CA GLU A 43 -13.02 3.68 -9.73
C GLU A 43 -11.82 4.10 -8.89
N GLY A 44 -11.68 5.41 -8.72
CA GLY A 44 -10.73 5.93 -7.76
C GLY A 44 -11.28 5.77 -6.35
N ALA A 45 -10.42 6.02 -5.38
CA ALA A 45 -10.79 5.93 -3.97
C ALA A 45 -9.98 6.93 -3.17
N ARG A 46 -10.30 7.05 -1.88
CA ARG A 46 -9.49 7.82 -0.95
C ARG A 46 -9.01 6.88 0.13
N VAL A 47 -7.77 7.05 0.55
CA VAL A 47 -7.15 6.19 1.55
C VAL A 47 -6.54 7.03 2.66
N THR A 48 -6.55 6.48 3.87
CA THR A 48 -5.76 7.03 4.96
C THR A 48 -4.31 6.60 4.75
N VAL A 49 -3.38 7.44 5.16
CA VAL A 49 -1.96 7.17 5.06
C VAL A 49 -1.36 7.39 6.43
N ALA A 50 -0.76 6.36 6.99
CA ALA A 50 -0.11 6.43 8.30
C ALA A 50 1.28 5.83 8.23
N VAL A 51 2.23 6.43 8.95
CA VAL A 51 3.60 5.93 9.01
C VAL A 51 3.82 5.35 10.39
N ASP A 52 4.31 4.11 10.45
CA ASP A 52 4.60 3.42 11.68
C ASP A 52 5.82 2.54 11.50
N LYS A 53 6.85 2.77 12.32
CA LYS A 53 8.09 1.99 12.29
C LYS A 53 8.71 1.93 10.90
N GLY A 54 8.66 3.03 10.18
CA GLY A 54 9.25 3.14 8.86
C GLY A 54 8.41 2.55 7.73
N ALA A 55 7.25 1.96 8.03
CA ALA A 55 6.33 1.44 7.02
C ALA A 55 5.17 2.41 6.84
N VAL A 56 4.55 2.35 5.66
CA VAL A 56 3.40 3.19 5.33
C VAL A 56 2.16 2.30 5.24
N SER A 57 1.15 2.59 6.06
CA SER A 57 -0.09 1.81 6.08
C SER A 57 -1.19 2.58 5.35
N LEU A 58 -1.94 1.87 4.52
CA LEU A 58 -3.04 2.42 3.75
C LEU A 58 -4.33 1.65 4.07
N ALA A 59 -5.43 2.38 4.17
CA ALA A 59 -6.78 1.80 4.33
C ALA A 59 -7.77 2.76 3.69
N LEU A 60 -8.94 2.25 3.28
CA LEU A 60 -9.94 3.12 2.69
C LEU A 60 -10.38 4.20 3.69
N ALA A 61 -10.49 5.42 3.20
CA ALA A 61 -11.01 6.54 3.95
C ALA A 61 -12.44 6.84 3.48
N GLY A 62 -13.11 7.75 4.19
CA GLY A 62 -14.40 8.27 3.73
C GLY A 62 -14.23 9.10 2.46
N LYS A 63 -15.35 9.54 1.90
CA LYS A 63 -15.38 10.24 0.61
C LYS A 63 -14.53 11.50 0.56
N THR A 64 -14.33 12.15 1.69
CA THR A 64 -13.58 13.40 1.75
C THR A 64 -12.30 13.29 2.57
N GLY A 65 -12.00 12.11 3.10
CA GLY A 65 -10.82 11.92 3.94
C GLY A 65 -9.61 11.46 3.16
N GLY A 66 -8.44 11.61 3.75
CA GLY A 66 -7.21 11.00 3.27
C GLY A 66 -6.70 11.51 1.94
N PHE A 67 -6.07 10.62 1.20
CA PHE A 67 -5.40 10.92 -0.05
C PHE A 67 -6.10 10.19 -1.19
N ARG A 68 -6.09 10.83 -2.37
CA ARG A 68 -6.77 10.25 -3.53
C ARG A 68 -5.90 9.18 -4.20
N VAL A 69 -6.54 8.06 -4.55
CA VAL A 69 -5.94 7.04 -5.41
C VAL A 69 -6.74 7.04 -6.72
N SER A 70 -6.05 7.14 -7.84
CA SER A 70 -6.72 7.14 -9.15
C SER A 70 -7.28 5.75 -9.47
N PRO A 71 -8.17 5.64 -10.47
CA PRO A 71 -8.65 4.33 -10.91
C PRO A 71 -7.53 3.37 -11.32
N GLY A 72 -6.40 3.90 -11.79
CA GLY A 72 -5.23 3.09 -12.14
C GLY A 72 -4.32 2.75 -10.97
N GLY A 73 -4.68 3.17 -9.76
CA GLY A 73 -3.89 2.86 -8.56
C GLY A 73 -2.79 3.86 -8.23
N GLN A 74 -2.76 5.01 -8.87
CA GLN A 74 -1.70 6.01 -8.62
C GLN A 74 -2.02 6.83 -7.38
N LEU A 75 -1.03 7.00 -6.52
CA LEU A 75 -1.14 7.74 -5.27
C LEU A 75 0.12 8.59 -5.10
N GLU A 76 -0.07 9.88 -4.84
CA GLU A 76 1.05 10.75 -4.55
C GLU A 76 1.31 10.76 -3.04
N LEU A 77 2.52 10.37 -2.65
CA LEU A 77 2.95 10.40 -1.26
C LEU A 77 3.55 11.75 -0.91
N ARG A 78 3.30 12.21 0.30
CA ARG A 78 3.82 13.47 0.79
C ARG A 78 4.30 13.32 2.23
N GLY A 79 5.13 14.26 2.66
CA GLY A 79 5.57 14.34 4.06
C GLY A 79 6.25 13.06 4.53
N ASP A 80 5.87 12.61 5.71
CA ASP A 80 6.52 11.46 6.37
C ASP A 80 6.38 10.17 5.58
N ALA A 81 5.25 9.97 4.90
CA ALA A 81 5.03 8.76 4.10
C ALA A 81 6.01 8.71 2.93
N ARG A 82 6.20 9.83 2.25
CA ARG A 82 7.17 9.90 1.17
C ARG A 82 8.58 9.68 1.69
N ALA A 83 8.92 10.34 2.80
CA ALA A 83 10.25 10.21 3.39
C ALA A 83 10.54 8.76 3.80
N ALA A 84 9.55 8.06 4.36
CA ALA A 84 9.71 6.67 4.77
C ALA A 84 10.08 5.77 3.59
N LEU A 85 9.39 5.91 2.46
CA LEU A 85 9.67 5.07 1.29
C LEU A 85 10.90 5.54 0.51
N ASP A 86 11.17 6.84 0.49
CA ASP A 86 12.39 7.36 -0.14
C ASP A 86 13.66 6.87 0.58
N ALA A 87 13.55 6.50 1.85
CA ALA A 87 14.66 5.96 2.60
C ALA A 87 15.03 4.54 2.16
N GLY A 88 14.17 3.86 1.43
CA GLY A 88 14.45 2.53 0.92
C GLY A 88 15.52 2.55 -0.15
N THR A 89 16.22 1.43 -0.33
CA THR A 89 17.27 1.29 -1.32
C THR A 89 16.74 1.61 -2.71
N LYS A 90 17.29 2.63 -3.35
CA LYS A 90 16.87 3.11 -4.68
C LYS A 90 15.38 3.43 -4.75
N ARG A 91 14.78 3.77 -3.60
CA ARG A 91 13.35 4.07 -3.46
C ARG A 91 12.44 2.89 -3.79
N HIS A 92 12.94 1.65 -3.74
CA HIS A 92 12.15 0.44 -3.90
C HIS A 92 11.43 0.09 -2.61
N TYR A 93 10.25 -0.50 -2.74
CA TYR A 93 9.46 -0.97 -1.62
C TYR A 93 8.75 -2.26 -2.00
N TRP A 94 8.26 -2.98 -1.00
CA TRP A 94 7.42 -4.15 -1.20
C TRP A 94 6.13 -3.96 -0.41
N ILE A 95 5.11 -4.72 -0.75
CA ILE A 95 3.77 -4.53 -0.19
C ILE A 95 3.36 -5.74 0.59
N GLU A 96 2.85 -5.49 1.79
CA GLU A 96 2.21 -6.52 2.62
C GLU A 96 0.71 -6.33 2.50
N LEU A 97 0.01 -7.36 2.02
CA LEU A 97 -1.44 -7.33 1.85
C LEU A 97 -2.11 -7.87 3.11
N GLN A 98 -2.96 -7.07 3.71
CA GLN A 98 -3.72 -7.47 4.90
C GLN A 98 -5.20 -7.50 4.54
N ASP A 99 -5.57 -8.48 3.71
CA ASP A 99 -6.91 -8.59 3.13
C ASP A 99 -8.01 -8.63 4.20
N ALA A 100 -7.75 -9.36 5.28
CA ALA A 100 -8.74 -9.50 6.35
C ALA A 100 -9.08 -8.16 7.01
N LYS A 101 -8.14 -7.22 6.97
CA LYS A 101 -8.31 -5.89 7.58
C LYS A 101 -8.64 -4.80 6.57
N GLY A 102 -8.65 -5.11 5.29
CA GLY A 102 -8.83 -4.10 4.26
C GLY A 102 -7.69 -3.09 4.21
N GLN A 103 -6.47 -3.54 4.50
CA GLN A 103 -5.28 -2.68 4.59
C GLN A 103 -4.15 -3.20 3.74
N VAL A 104 -3.24 -2.31 3.37
CA VAL A 104 -1.94 -2.70 2.83
C VAL A 104 -0.86 -1.90 3.57
N ARG A 105 0.33 -2.49 3.66
CA ARG A 105 1.49 -1.81 4.22
C ARG A 105 2.62 -1.80 3.20
N LEU A 106 3.25 -0.66 3.06
CA LEU A 106 4.35 -0.46 2.13
C LEU A 106 5.64 -0.42 2.95
N HIS A 107 6.57 -1.31 2.64
CA HIS A 107 7.82 -1.46 3.39
C HIS A 107 9.00 -1.10 2.50
N PRO A 108 9.81 -0.09 2.87
CA PRO A 108 11.01 0.21 2.09
C PRO A 108 12.02 -0.92 2.25
N TYR A 109 12.78 -1.20 1.20
CA TYR A 109 13.91 -2.12 1.32
C TYR A 109 15.05 -1.45 2.07
N ALA A 110 15.69 -2.23 2.93
CA ALA A 110 16.83 -1.74 3.70
C ALA A 110 18.07 -1.56 2.82
#